data_ad275ec4567fe432bc6d39e781bbd49c
#
_entry.id   ad275ec4567fe432bc6d39e781bbd49c
#
_cell.length_a   1.000
_cell.length_b   1.000
_cell.length_c   1.000
_cell.angle_alpha   90.00
_cell.angle_beta   90.00
_cell.angle_gamma   90.00
#
_symmetry.space_group_name_H-M   'P 1'
#
loop_
_entity.id
_entity.type
_entity.pdbx_description
1 polymer ?
#
loop_
_entity_poly.entity_id
_entity_poly.type
_entity_poly.pdbx_seq_one_letter_code
_entity_poly.pdbx_strand_id
1 'polypeptide(L)'
;QDPVEIDYHEIPNFLTSTAPGHAGKLIFGTLAGKRLVCLSGRVHSYEGSDFEQLTQPVRLLKLLGVRAAILTNAAGGVNLSYRPGDVMVISDHIKLNGASPLRGQNVDEFGERFFDTTRMYTPELRALALRCAEGSGLRVHEGVYFFMPGPQFETPAEIRAIRLLGGDAVGMSTVTEALTAAH
;
A
#
# COMPACT_ATOMS: atom_id res chain seq x y z
N GLN A 1 23.07 2.16 -13.81
CA GLN A 1 22.47 1.80 -15.10
C GLN A 1 21.20 2.61 -15.25
N ASP A 2 20.99 3.22 -16.41
CA ASP A 2 19.79 4.04 -16.64
C ASP A 2 18.53 3.19 -16.42
N PRO A 3 17.50 3.71 -15.77
CA PRO A 3 16.26 2.98 -15.55
C PRO A 3 15.55 2.70 -16.88
N VAL A 4 14.85 1.57 -16.96
CA VAL A 4 13.93 1.25 -18.05
C VAL A 4 12.52 1.60 -17.56
N GLU A 5 11.83 2.43 -18.31
CA GLU A 5 10.46 2.87 -18.00
C GLU A 5 9.49 2.30 -19.02
N ILE A 6 8.33 1.84 -18.56
CA ILE A 6 7.22 1.36 -19.38
C ILE A 6 5.97 2.07 -18.89
N ASP A 7 5.26 2.76 -19.77
CA ASP A 7 4.00 3.40 -19.40
C ASP A 7 2.91 2.36 -19.15
N TYR A 8 2.05 2.57 -18.16
CA TYR A 8 0.99 1.61 -17.80
C TYR A 8 0.04 1.32 -18.98
N HIS A 9 -0.22 2.30 -19.84
CA HIS A 9 -1.07 2.10 -21.02
C HIS A 9 -0.47 1.19 -22.09
N GLU A 10 0.85 0.93 -22.05
CA GLU A 10 1.53 -0.03 -22.94
C GLU A 10 1.44 -1.47 -22.40
N ILE A 11 1.04 -1.64 -21.15
CA ILE A 11 0.89 -2.96 -20.51
C ILE A 11 -0.55 -3.44 -20.72
N PRO A 12 -0.78 -4.55 -21.42
CA PRO A 12 -2.15 -5.03 -21.68
C PRO A 12 -2.96 -5.19 -20.40
N ASN A 13 -4.17 -4.64 -20.39
CA ASN A 13 -5.14 -4.68 -19.28
C ASN A 13 -4.65 -4.02 -17.98
N PHE A 14 -3.54 -3.31 -17.97
CA PHE A 14 -3.06 -2.63 -16.78
C PHE A 14 -3.87 -1.36 -16.52
N LEU A 15 -4.24 -1.14 -15.26
CA LEU A 15 -5.02 0.04 -14.88
C LEU A 15 -4.17 1.30 -14.89
N THR A 16 -4.76 2.39 -15.37
CA THR A 16 -4.17 3.73 -15.30
C THR A 16 -4.90 4.58 -14.29
N SER A 17 -4.14 5.30 -13.45
CA SER A 17 -4.72 6.19 -12.45
C SER A 17 -5.20 7.49 -13.08
N THR A 18 -6.30 8.00 -12.55
CA THR A 18 -6.83 9.34 -12.84
C THR A 18 -6.44 10.35 -11.75
N ALA A 19 -5.83 9.88 -10.66
CA ALA A 19 -5.46 10.72 -9.54
C ALA A 19 -4.24 11.60 -9.86
N PRO A 20 -4.26 12.91 -9.50
CA PRO A 20 -3.13 13.80 -9.71
C PRO A 20 -1.86 13.30 -9.01
N GLY A 21 -0.71 13.49 -9.67
CA GLY A 21 0.61 13.12 -9.11
C GLY A 21 1.03 11.67 -9.36
N HIS A 22 0.21 10.87 -10.02
CA HIS A 22 0.55 9.51 -10.45
C HIS A 22 1.08 9.50 -11.89
N ALA A 23 2.37 9.17 -12.07
CA ALA A 23 2.98 9.19 -13.40
C ALA A 23 2.53 8.04 -14.31
N GLY A 24 2.02 6.95 -13.71
CA GLY A 24 1.51 5.80 -14.48
C GLY A 24 2.61 5.02 -15.19
N LYS A 25 3.73 4.77 -14.51
CA LYS A 25 4.88 4.08 -15.10
C LYS A 25 5.37 2.93 -14.22
N LEU A 26 5.81 1.87 -14.87
CA LEU A 26 6.60 0.80 -14.30
C LEU A 26 8.07 1.07 -14.60
N ILE A 27 8.88 1.21 -13.55
CA ILE A 27 10.29 1.62 -13.67
C ILE A 27 11.17 0.51 -13.11
N PHE A 28 12.04 -0.04 -13.96
CA PHE A 28 13.03 -1.03 -13.58
C PHE A 28 14.39 -0.36 -13.41
N GLY A 29 15.08 -0.67 -12.32
CA GLY A 29 16.36 -0.05 -12.05
C GLY A 29 17.17 -0.75 -10.97
N THR A 30 18.27 -0.11 -10.60
CA THR A 30 19.14 -0.56 -9.52
C THR A 30 19.35 0.58 -8.53
N LEU A 31 19.11 0.33 -7.26
CA LEU A 31 19.37 1.26 -6.18
C LEU A 31 20.26 0.58 -5.13
N ALA A 32 21.36 1.20 -4.78
CA ALA A 32 22.35 0.65 -3.83
C ALA A 32 22.74 -0.81 -4.15
N GLY A 33 22.93 -1.14 -5.42
CA GLY A 33 23.30 -2.48 -5.89
C GLY A 33 22.16 -3.52 -5.85
N LYS A 34 20.95 -3.14 -5.49
CA LYS A 34 19.77 -4.01 -5.51
C LYS A 34 18.89 -3.71 -6.70
N ARG A 35 18.50 -4.77 -7.44
CA ARG A 35 17.50 -4.63 -8.52
C ARG A 35 16.14 -4.34 -7.89
N LEU A 36 15.43 -3.40 -8.45
CA LEU A 36 14.09 -3.03 -8.02
C LEU A 36 13.19 -2.74 -9.24
N VAL A 37 11.91 -2.87 -8.99
CA VAL A 37 10.85 -2.35 -9.85
C VAL A 37 10.00 -1.38 -9.03
N CYS A 38 9.72 -0.22 -9.58
CA CYS A 38 8.90 0.82 -8.95
C CYS A 38 7.64 1.05 -9.76
N LEU A 39 6.49 1.01 -9.09
CA LEU A 39 5.23 1.49 -9.65
C LEU A 39 5.13 3.00 -9.32
N SER A 40 5.34 3.84 -10.33
CA SER A 40 5.24 5.30 -10.19
C SER A 40 3.78 5.74 -10.35
N GLY A 41 3.00 5.47 -9.34
CA GLY A 41 1.56 5.68 -9.29
C GLY A 41 0.78 4.40 -8.98
N ARG A 42 -0.43 4.59 -8.46
CA ARG A 42 -1.37 3.50 -8.18
C ARG A 42 -2.78 3.92 -8.54
N VAL A 43 -3.64 2.93 -8.76
CA VAL A 43 -5.09 3.14 -8.90
C VAL A 43 -5.75 2.93 -7.55
N HIS A 44 -6.71 3.77 -7.23
CA HIS A 44 -7.47 3.69 -5.98
C HIS A 44 -8.89 3.16 -6.24
N SER A 45 -9.49 2.56 -5.23
CA SER A 45 -10.86 2.06 -5.31
C SER A 45 -11.88 3.15 -5.65
N TYR A 46 -11.64 4.38 -5.21
CA TYR A 46 -12.54 5.51 -5.51
C TYR A 46 -12.48 5.99 -6.97
N GLU A 47 -11.55 5.52 -7.77
CA GLU A 47 -11.46 5.82 -9.21
C GLU A 47 -12.44 4.99 -10.05
N GLY A 48 -13.24 4.12 -9.42
CA GLY A 48 -14.30 3.35 -10.07
C GLY A 48 -13.89 1.96 -10.54
N SER A 49 -12.64 1.55 -10.28
CA SER A 49 -12.20 0.18 -10.56
C SER A 49 -12.72 -0.81 -9.52
N ASP A 50 -13.04 -2.01 -9.96
CA ASP A 50 -13.40 -3.09 -9.05
C ASP A 50 -12.21 -3.48 -8.17
N PHE A 51 -12.49 -3.86 -6.91
CA PHE A 51 -11.43 -4.25 -5.96
C PHE A 51 -10.55 -5.39 -6.47
N GLU A 52 -11.11 -6.31 -7.26
CA GLU A 52 -10.35 -7.41 -7.88
C GLU A 52 -9.32 -6.90 -8.90
N GLN A 53 -9.65 -5.87 -9.65
CA GLN A 53 -8.73 -5.27 -10.61
C GLN A 53 -7.53 -4.61 -9.92
N LEU A 54 -7.70 -4.12 -8.69
CA LEU A 54 -6.63 -3.52 -7.90
C LEU A 54 -5.56 -4.54 -7.45
N THR A 55 -5.82 -5.85 -7.62
CA THR A 55 -4.82 -6.90 -7.35
C THR A 55 -3.77 -7.01 -8.46
N GLN A 56 -4.12 -6.60 -9.68
CA GLN A 56 -3.32 -6.83 -10.88
C GLN A 56 -1.86 -6.34 -10.77
N PRO A 57 -1.57 -5.11 -10.29
CA PRO A 57 -0.20 -4.63 -10.18
C PRO A 57 0.66 -5.52 -9.28
N VAL A 58 0.14 -5.95 -8.15
CA VAL A 58 0.87 -6.78 -7.18
C VAL A 58 1.08 -8.21 -7.72
N ARG A 59 0.08 -8.77 -8.40
CA ARG A 59 0.20 -10.07 -9.06
C ARG A 59 1.24 -10.05 -10.18
N LEU A 60 1.30 -8.96 -10.96
CA LEU A 60 2.36 -8.75 -11.94
C LEU A 60 3.74 -8.75 -11.28
N LEU A 61 3.92 -8.04 -10.16
CA LEU A 61 5.17 -8.04 -9.42
C LEU A 61 5.58 -9.45 -8.95
N LYS A 62 4.63 -10.25 -8.51
CA LYS A 62 4.87 -11.65 -8.13
C LYS A 62 5.38 -12.47 -9.33
N LEU A 63 4.75 -12.33 -10.49
CA LEU A 63 5.18 -13.01 -11.72
C LEU A 63 6.57 -12.56 -12.20
N LEU A 64 6.93 -11.31 -11.93
CA LEU A 64 8.27 -10.77 -12.18
C LEU A 64 9.32 -11.24 -11.16
N GLY A 65 8.93 -12.03 -10.17
CA GLY A 65 9.84 -12.59 -9.17
C GLY A 65 10.17 -11.65 -8.01
N VAL A 66 9.35 -10.61 -7.77
CA VAL A 66 9.50 -9.74 -6.61
C VAL A 66 9.22 -10.54 -5.34
N ARG A 67 10.09 -10.39 -4.33
CA ARG A 67 10.01 -11.13 -3.05
C ARG A 67 9.59 -10.26 -1.89
N ALA A 68 9.76 -8.96 -1.99
CA ALA A 68 9.38 -8.00 -0.96
C ALA A 68 8.84 -6.74 -1.62
N ALA A 69 7.80 -6.16 -1.04
CA ALA A 69 7.21 -4.92 -1.50
C ALA A 69 7.32 -3.86 -0.41
N ILE A 70 7.62 -2.63 -0.81
CA ILE A 70 7.52 -1.44 0.03
C ILE A 70 6.37 -0.62 -0.52
N LEU A 71 5.32 -0.46 0.26
CA LEU A 71 4.14 0.31 -0.10
C LEU A 71 4.21 1.67 0.59
N THR A 72 4.08 2.74 -0.17
CA THR A 72 4.08 4.11 0.35
C THR A 72 2.75 4.80 0.06
N ASN A 73 2.34 5.68 0.94
CA ASN A 73 1.14 6.50 0.76
C ASN A 73 1.26 7.83 1.51
N ALA A 74 0.39 8.78 1.19
CA ALA A 74 0.06 9.87 2.07
C ALA A 74 -1.15 9.46 2.93
N ALA A 75 -1.14 9.85 4.21
CA ALA A 75 -2.21 9.52 5.16
C ALA A 75 -2.54 10.69 6.07
N GLY A 76 -3.78 10.75 6.56
CA GLY A 76 -4.19 11.66 7.61
C GLY A 76 -3.74 11.14 8.99
N GLY A 77 -3.05 11.98 9.77
CA GLY A 77 -2.69 11.63 11.15
C GLY A 77 -3.93 11.64 12.07
N VAL A 78 -4.23 10.51 12.68
CA VAL A 78 -5.32 10.34 13.65
C VAL A 78 -4.79 10.37 15.08
N ASN A 79 -3.61 9.82 15.31
CA ASN A 79 -2.91 9.88 16.58
C ASN A 79 -2.50 11.32 16.88
N LEU A 80 -2.87 11.82 18.07
CA LEU A 80 -2.66 13.22 18.48
C LEU A 80 -1.19 13.59 18.68
N SER A 81 -0.31 12.61 18.79
CA SER A 81 1.14 12.85 18.89
C SER A 81 1.82 13.06 17.54
N TYR A 82 1.14 12.72 16.42
CA TYR A 82 1.69 12.85 15.07
C TYR A 82 1.62 14.29 14.57
N ARG A 83 2.55 14.67 13.72
CA ARG A 83 2.65 16.00 13.08
C ARG A 83 2.79 15.86 11.58
N PRO A 84 2.37 16.86 10.80
CA PRO A 84 2.65 16.89 9.37
C PRO A 84 4.14 16.70 9.09
N GLY A 85 4.47 15.81 8.17
CA GLY A 85 5.84 15.43 7.83
C GLY A 85 6.42 14.26 8.61
N ASP A 86 5.72 13.75 9.63
CA ASP A 86 6.10 12.50 10.28
C ASP A 86 5.92 11.31 9.31
N VAL A 87 6.69 10.27 9.53
CA VAL A 87 6.59 8.98 8.81
C VAL A 87 6.05 7.92 9.77
N MET A 88 5.09 7.12 9.31
CA MET A 88 4.58 5.98 10.07
C MET A 88 4.91 4.68 9.34
N VAL A 89 5.64 3.80 9.99
CA VAL A 89 5.80 2.40 9.57
C VAL A 89 4.53 1.65 9.97
N ILE A 90 3.80 1.13 8.99
CA ILE A 90 2.54 0.43 9.23
C ILE A 90 2.84 -0.92 9.88
N SER A 91 2.34 -1.12 11.08
CA SER A 91 2.45 -2.39 11.82
C SER A 91 1.28 -3.33 11.58
N ASP A 92 0.11 -2.75 11.34
CA ASP A 92 -1.15 -3.45 11.10
C ASP A 92 -2.14 -2.52 10.42
N HIS A 93 -3.30 -3.05 10.00
CA HIS A 93 -4.38 -2.22 9.48
C HIS A 93 -5.74 -2.61 10.02
N ILE A 94 -6.66 -1.66 9.95
CA ILE A 94 -8.09 -1.87 10.17
C ILE A 94 -8.82 -1.57 8.86
N LYS A 95 -9.56 -2.55 8.32
CA LYS A 95 -10.39 -2.40 7.13
C LYS A 95 -11.79 -2.93 7.42
N LEU A 96 -12.70 -2.05 7.75
CA LEU A 96 -14.10 -2.38 8.02
C LEU A 96 -15.02 -2.14 6.81
N ASN A 97 -14.57 -1.31 5.87
CA ASN A 97 -15.33 -0.87 4.72
C ASN A 97 -14.71 -1.36 3.40
N GLY A 98 -15.54 -1.46 2.38
CA GLY A 98 -15.14 -1.90 1.05
C GLY A 98 -14.97 -3.43 0.93
N ALA A 99 -15.06 -3.93 -0.27
CA ALA A 99 -14.88 -5.35 -0.55
C ALA A 99 -13.43 -5.80 -0.33
N SER A 100 -13.21 -7.08 -0.10
CA SER A 100 -11.87 -7.66 -0.20
C SER A 100 -11.41 -7.68 -1.65
N PRO A 101 -10.15 -7.31 -1.95
CA PRO A 101 -9.61 -7.43 -3.31
C PRO A 101 -9.52 -8.89 -3.77
N LEU A 102 -9.55 -9.83 -2.85
CA LEU A 102 -9.46 -11.28 -3.09
C LEU A 102 -10.84 -11.97 -3.08
N ARG A 103 -11.93 -11.20 -3.14
CA ARG A 103 -13.28 -11.73 -3.27
C ARG A 103 -13.45 -12.38 -4.64
N GLY A 104 -14.24 -13.45 -4.70
CA GLY A 104 -14.54 -14.17 -5.95
C GLY A 104 -13.89 -15.54 -6.02
N GLN A 105 -13.59 -16.00 -7.21
CA GLN A 105 -12.89 -17.26 -7.42
C GLN A 105 -11.42 -17.11 -7.00
N ASN A 106 -10.93 -18.08 -6.21
CA ASN A 106 -9.51 -18.11 -5.85
C ASN A 106 -8.63 -18.40 -7.07
N VAL A 107 -7.45 -17.85 -7.08
CA VAL A 107 -6.40 -18.13 -8.08
C VAL A 107 -5.28 -18.84 -7.32
N ASP A 108 -5.37 -20.18 -7.30
CA ASP A 108 -4.56 -21.06 -6.43
C ASP A 108 -3.05 -20.92 -6.69
N GLU A 109 -2.66 -20.46 -7.88
CA GLU A 109 -1.26 -20.18 -8.24
C GLU A 109 -0.64 -19.03 -7.43
N PHE A 110 -1.45 -18.15 -6.86
CA PHE A 110 -0.97 -17.06 -6.00
C PHE A 110 -0.97 -17.43 -4.53
N GLY A 111 -1.95 -18.21 -4.06
CA GLY A 111 -2.00 -18.61 -2.66
C GLY A 111 -3.32 -19.30 -2.28
N GLU A 112 -3.39 -19.69 -1.02
CA GLU A 112 -4.57 -20.31 -0.43
C GLU A 112 -5.70 -19.29 -0.23
N ARG A 113 -6.96 -19.73 -0.44
CA ARG A 113 -8.13 -18.87 -0.25
C ARG A 113 -8.23 -18.25 1.16
N PHE A 114 -7.84 -19.01 2.18
CA PHE A 114 -7.86 -18.58 3.58
C PHE A 114 -6.43 -18.62 4.12
N PHE A 115 -5.76 -17.48 4.09
CA PHE A 115 -4.38 -17.34 4.48
C PHE A 115 -4.24 -16.50 5.76
N ASP A 116 -3.15 -16.71 6.48
CA ASP A 116 -2.84 -15.99 7.72
C ASP A 116 -2.32 -14.58 7.40
N THR A 117 -2.96 -13.58 8.00
CA THR A 117 -2.57 -12.17 7.88
C THR A 117 -1.77 -11.64 9.09
N THR A 118 -1.55 -12.47 10.11
CA THR A 118 -0.91 -12.05 11.37
C THR A 118 0.46 -11.40 11.17
N ARG A 119 1.20 -11.82 10.16
CA ARG A 119 2.56 -11.33 9.86
C ARG A 119 2.69 -10.68 8.49
N MET A 120 1.59 -10.24 7.88
CA MET A 120 1.62 -9.65 6.53
C MET A 120 2.48 -8.38 6.47
N TYR A 121 2.50 -7.58 7.51
CA TYR A 121 3.45 -6.49 7.69
C TYR A 121 4.70 -7.06 8.38
N THR A 122 5.61 -7.61 7.60
CA THR A 122 6.75 -8.42 8.04
C THR A 122 7.53 -7.76 9.18
N PRO A 123 7.55 -8.33 10.40
CA PRO A 123 8.17 -7.69 11.57
C PRO A 123 9.65 -7.38 11.38
N GLU A 124 10.38 -8.24 10.69
CA GLU A 124 11.81 -8.08 10.41
C GLU A 124 12.08 -6.88 9.48
N LEU A 125 11.21 -6.68 8.47
CA LEU A 125 11.31 -5.53 7.56
C LEU A 125 10.89 -4.23 8.24
N ARG A 126 9.88 -4.27 9.10
CA ARG A 126 9.48 -3.11 9.92
C ARG A 126 10.62 -2.69 10.86
N ALA A 127 11.21 -3.64 11.57
CA ALA A 127 12.37 -3.37 12.44
C ALA A 127 13.56 -2.81 11.64
N LEU A 128 13.78 -3.30 10.41
CA LEU A 128 14.81 -2.76 9.53
C LEU A 128 14.50 -1.31 9.14
N ALA A 129 13.25 -1.02 8.75
CA ALA A 129 12.84 0.33 8.37
C ALA A 129 13.04 1.33 9.53
N LEU A 130 12.64 0.95 10.75
CA LEU A 130 12.85 1.77 11.95
C LEU A 130 14.35 2.04 12.21
N ARG A 131 15.19 1.02 12.13
CA ARG A 131 16.66 1.20 12.28
C ARG A 131 17.25 2.11 11.18
N CYS A 132 16.79 1.96 9.93
CA CYS A 132 17.25 2.82 8.84
C CYS A 132 16.83 4.29 9.02
N ALA A 133 15.77 4.54 9.76
CA ALA A 133 15.30 5.88 10.07
C ALA A 133 16.14 6.57 11.18
N GLU A 134 16.88 5.79 11.98
CA GLU A 134 17.77 6.34 13.02
C GLU A 134 18.82 7.26 12.38
N GLY A 135 18.94 8.47 12.90
CA GLY A 135 19.86 9.48 12.37
C GLY A 135 19.44 10.17 11.06
N SER A 136 18.31 9.80 10.47
CA SER A 136 17.82 10.43 9.24
C SER A 136 17.26 11.85 9.44
N GLY A 137 17.00 12.25 10.66
CA GLY A 137 16.31 13.50 11.01
C GLY A 137 14.79 13.44 10.85
N LEU A 138 14.24 12.32 10.39
CA LEU A 138 12.79 12.11 10.31
C LEU A 138 12.23 11.71 11.68
N ARG A 139 11.02 12.20 11.99
CA ARG A 139 10.23 11.64 13.08
C ARG A 139 9.48 10.43 12.55
N VAL A 140 9.83 9.26 13.08
CA VAL A 140 9.26 7.98 12.63
C VAL A 140 8.51 7.34 13.77
N HIS A 141 7.31 6.84 13.44
CA HIS A 141 6.41 6.13 14.34
C HIS A 141 6.14 4.74 13.79
N GLU A 142 5.64 3.87 14.61
CA GLU A 142 5.01 2.62 14.20
C GLU A 142 3.55 2.66 14.63
N GLY A 143 2.63 2.25 13.74
CA GLY A 143 1.22 2.39 14.05
C GLY A 143 0.29 1.64 13.11
N VAL A 144 -1.00 1.72 13.43
CA VAL A 144 -2.09 1.07 12.71
C VAL A 144 -2.69 2.00 11.66
N TYR A 145 -2.73 1.52 10.42
CA TYR A 145 -3.36 2.23 9.31
C TYR A 145 -4.83 1.88 9.20
N PHE A 146 -5.71 2.87 9.22
CA PHE A 146 -7.15 2.68 9.02
C PHE A 146 -7.50 2.94 7.55
N PHE A 147 -8.11 1.97 6.90
CA PHE A 147 -8.54 2.10 5.51
C PHE A 147 -9.95 2.69 5.42
N MET A 148 -10.09 3.74 4.62
CA MET A 148 -11.37 4.31 4.19
C MET A 148 -11.46 4.32 2.66
N PRO A 149 -12.63 4.07 2.08
CA PRO A 149 -12.76 3.98 0.62
C PRO A 149 -12.62 5.33 -0.10
N GLY A 150 -12.88 6.46 0.55
CA GLY A 150 -12.91 7.77 -0.10
C GLY A 150 -14.08 7.91 -1.08
N PRO A 151 -14.02 8.91 -2.03
CA PRO A 151 -12.97 9.92 -2.22
C PRO A 151 -13.01 11.11 -1.25
N GLN A 152 -14.08 11.27 -0.46
CA GLN A 152 -14.20 12.33 0.54
C GLN A 152 -13.30 12.04 1.75
N PHE A 153 -12.77 13.08 2.36
CA PHE A 153 -12.11 12.97 3.65
C PHE A 153 -13.10 12.67 4.76
N GLU A 154 -12.57 12.14 5.85
CA GLU A 154 -13.33 11.75 7.03
C GLU A 154 -13.92 12.95 7.76
N THR A 155 -15.12 12.81 8.27
CA THR A 155 -15.72 13.78 9.18
C THR A 155 -14.99 13.78 10.54
N PRO A 156 -15.10 14.87 11.33
CA PRO A 156 -14.53 14.89 12.69
C PRO A 156 -15.04 13.76 13.59
N ALA A 157 -16.27 13.28 13.36
CA ALA A 157 -16.83 12.15 14.12
C ALA A 157 -16.20 10.82 13.70
N GLU A 158 -15.97 10.61 12.40
CA GLU A 158 -15.27 9.44 11.88
C GLU A 158 -13.83 9.39 12.40
N ILE A 159 -13.12 10.52 12.43
CA ILE A 159 -11.75 10.58 12.98
C ILE A 159 -11.74 10.18 14.47
N ARG A 160 -12.73 10.61 15.26
CA ARG A 160 -12.84 10.19 16.67
C ARG A 160 -13.10 8.68 16.77
N ALA A 161 -13.98 8.14 15.92
CA ALA A 161 -14.28 6.72 15.89
C ALA A 161 -13.06 5.88 15.48
N ILE A 162 -12.33 6.29 14.45
CA ILE A 162 -11.08 5.64 14.00
C ILE A 162 -10.07 5.56 15.15
N ARG A 163 -9.90 6.67 15.89
CA ARG A 163 -8.98 6.70 17.04
C ARG A 163 -9.42 5.75 18.15
N LEU A 164 -10.71 5.70 18.47
CA LEU A 164 -11.26 4.78 19.47
C LEU A 164 -11.08 3.31 19.07
N LEU A 165 -11.10 3.02 17.76
CA LEU A 165 -10.85 1.69 17.22
C LEU A 165 -9.36 1.32 17.17
N GLY A 166 -8.47 2.25 17.49
CA GLY A 166 -7.02 2.02 17.53
C GLY A 166 -6.28 2.37 16.24
N GLY A 167 -6.90 3.12 15.31
CA GLY A 167 -6.20 3.64 14.13
C GLY A 167 -5.33 4.85 14.48
N ASP A 168 -4.09 4.86 13.99
CA ASP A 168 -3.11 5.94 14.16
C ASP A 168 -3.05 6.88 12.97
N ALA A 169 -3.29 6.36 11.78
CA ALA A 169 -3.39 7.12 10.54
C ALA A 169 -4.54 6.58 9.68
N VAL A 170 -5.08 7.41 8.80
CA VAL A 170 -6.18 7.05 7.90
C VAL A 170 -5.83 7.38 6.46
N GLY A 171 -6.23 6.52 5.52
CA GLY A 171 -6.07 6.78 4.10
C GLY A 171 -6.87 5.81 3.23
N MET A 172 -6.76 5.99 1.92
CA MET A 172 -7.67 5.40 0.92
C MET A 172 -6.96 4.40 -0.02
N SER A 173 -5.81 3.88 0.39
CA SER A 173 -4.96 3.03 -0.45
C SER A 173 -4.28 1.91 0.35
N THR A 174 -3.27 1.27 -0.25
CA THR A 174 -2.28 0.40 0.43
C THR A 174 -2.83 -0.94 0.90
N VAL A 175 -3.97 -0.99 1.57
CA VAL A 175 -4.48 -2.23 2.19
C VAL A 175 -4.86 -3.28 1.14
N THR A 176 -5.42 -2.87 0.00
CA THR A 176 -5.72 -3.77 -1.12
C THR A 176 -4.46 -4.42 -1.67
N GLU A 177 -3.39 -3.65 -1.83
CA GLU A 177 -2.09 -4.12 -2.29
C GLU A 177 -1.41 -5.00 -1.24
N ALA A 178 -1.47 -4.61 0.04
CA ALA A 178 -0.89 -5.39 1.13
C ALA A 178 -1.57 -6.76 1.29
N LEU A 179 -2.91 -6.81 1.21
CA LEU A 179 -3.67 -8.07 1.22
C LEU A 179 -3.32 -8.95 0.03
N THR A 180 -3.19 -8.36 -1.16
CA THR A 180 -2.81 -9.10 -2.37
C THR A 180 -1.37 -9.60 -2.30
N ALA A 181 -0.46 -8.85 -1.68
CA ALA A 181 0.93 -9.26 -1.52
C ALA A 181 1.10 -10.36 -0.45
N ALA A 182 0.19 -10.43 0.52
CA ALA A 182 0.19 -11.46 1.55
C ALA A 182 -0.38 -12.80 1.03
N HIS A 183 -1.30 -12.73 0.07
CA HIS A 183 -1.88 -13.87 -0.63
C HIS A 183 -0.88 -14.48 -1.63
#